data_8dbc4127a12267a16a0a443f57acc451
#
_entry.id   8dbc4127a12267a16a0a443f57acc451
#
_cell.length_a   1.000
_cell.length_b   1.000
_cell.length_c   1.000
_cell.angle_alpha   90.00
_cell.angle_beta   90.00
_cell.angle_gamma   90.00
#
_symmetry.space_group_name_H-M   'P 1'
#
loop_
_entity.id
_entity.type
_entity.pdbx_description
1 polymer ?
#
loop_
_entity_poly.entity_id
_entity_poly.type
_entity_poly.pdbx_seq_one_letter_code
_entity_poly.pdbx_strand_id
1 'polypeptide(L)'
;LTHGRSRCYNGCMNSASAAPATASLDDPFYYLANFRFVVAWVQARHGDLLSADEHHTLQQWSQLPRASQALLVRMVMRKGELFRVDKLRYPEIGDTHQALAPLLALGWVDDAPLLSVEELFRLLRLSELRDALKASMNSVGLPSNATKTALQAALTPMLTDALPLRQWWPAATTHIVRLNVMALCDRLRLMFFGNLRQDWAEFVLTELGLQRFEQVPLTADSRAFQHRDEVDTYLALHHLRERLENGELPEQLATEVPAASNNRWLDARRSRLLLTLGQTAERSGNTELALSLYAESTNSEARIRRLRVLERLKRYSEAYELAQAAREQAGESEAQALGRLLPRLARKLNQPAPQVV
;
A
#
# COMPACT_ATOMS: atom_id res chain seq x y z
N LEU A 1 64.28 1.55 39.22
CA LEU A 1 63.49 0.54 39.91
C LEU A 1 62.01 0.91 39.75
N THR A 2 61.29 0.39 38.76
CA THR A 2 60.02 -0.29 38.88
C THR A 2 59.40 -0.48 37.51
N HIS A 3 59.17 -1.71 37.23
CA HIS A 3 58.60 -2.22 35.99
C HIS A 3 57.13 -1.82 35.84
N GLY A 4 56.77 -1.14 34.72
CA GLY A 4 55.41 -0.93 34.29
C GLY A 4 55.10 -1.84 33.10
N ARG A 5 54.24 -2.83 33.29
CA ARG A 5 53.80 -3.76 32.28
C ARG A 5 52.93 -3.05 31.24
N SER A 6 53.39 -3.03 30.01
CA SER A 6 52.62 -2.68 28.81
C SER A 6 51.58 -3.76 28.54
N ARG A 7 50.29 -3.47 28.63
CA ARG A 7 49.21 -4.30 28.12
C ARG A 7 48.95 -3.92 26.67
N CYS A 8 49.29 -4.81 25.79
CA CYS A 8 48.83 -4.75 24.37
C CYS A 8 47.32 -4.93 24.35
N TYR A 9 46.60 -3.89 24.02
CA TYR A 9 45.22 -4.00 23.54
C TYR A 9 45.27 -4.32 22.04
N ASN A 10 44.99 -5.56 21.69
CA ASN A 10 44.68 -5.94 20.32
C ASN A 10 43.41 -5.21 19.90
N GLY A 11 43.57 -4.24 19.01
CA GLY A 11 42.46 -3.55 18.36
C GLY A 11 41.70 -4.53 17.48
N CYS A 12 40.46 -4.82 17.85
CA CYS A 12 39.46 -5.25 16.88
C CYS A 12 39.33 -4.14 15.85
N MET A 13 39.81 -4.39 14.65
CA MET A 13 39.50 -3.55 13.51
C MET A 13 37.99 -3.62 13.28
N ASN A 14 37.28 -2.57 13.69
CA ASN A 14 35.98 -2.26 13.16
C ASN A 14 36.16 -2.04 11.65
N SER A 15 35.72 -3.01 10.85
CA SER A 15 35.45 -2.77 9.45
C SER A 15 34.31 -1.75 9.37
N ALA A 16 34.68 -0.49 9.31
CA ALA A 16 33.78 0.57 8.91
C ALA A 16 33.25 0.17 7.54
N SER A 17 31.99 -0.27 7.49
CA SER A 17 31.27 -0.48 6.23
C SER A 17 31.31 0.86 5.50
N ALA A 18 32.15 0.94 4.48
CA ALA A 18 32.21 2.08 3.59
C ALA A 18 30.80 2.35 3.07
N ALA A 19 30.35 3.59 3.11
CA ALA A 19 29.12 3.99 2.45
C ALA A 19 29.22 3.50 0.98
N PRO A 20 28.20 2.82 0.44
CA PRO A 20 28.28 2.29 -0.91
C PRO A 20 28.56 3.46 -1.87
N ALA A 21 29.54 3.26 -2.76
CA ALA A 21 29.82 4.19 -3.83
C ALA A 21 28.52 4.37 -4.65
N THR A 22 28.05 5.59 -4.77
CA THR A 22 26.88 5.94 -5.56
C THR A 22 27.15 5.57 -7.01
N ALA A 23 26.20 4.84 -7.62
CA ALA A 23 26.28 4.60 -9.05
C ALA A 23 26.18 5.95 -9.79
N SER A 24 27.12 6.25 -10.68
CA SER A 24 27.05 7.43 -11.54
C SER A 24 25.80 7.34 -12.40
N LEU A 25 25.13 8.46 -12.67
CA LEU A 25 24.05 8.55 -13.66
C LEU A 25 24.51 8.15 -15.08
N ASP A 26 25.82 8.11 -15.31
CA ASP A 26 26.41 7.63 -16.56
C ASP A 26 26.33 6.10 -16.71
N ASP A 27 26.12 5.33 -15.59
CA ASP A 27 25.83 3.90 -15.66
C ASP A 27 24.35 3.69 -16.02
N PRO A 28 24.00 3.12 -17.18
CA PRO A 28 22.62 2.87 -17.57
C PRO A 28 21.85 1.96 -16.59
N PHE A 29 22.55 1.27 -15.68
CA PHE A 29 21.97 0.42 -14.64
C PHE A 29 22.00 1.06 -13.23
N TYR A 30 22.19 2.37 -13.11
CA TYR A 30 22.22 3.06 -11.79
C TYR A 30 21.01 2.73 -10.91
N TYR A 31 19.83 2.60 -11.50
CA TYR A 31 18.61 2.22 -10.79
C TYR A 31 18.66 0.84 -10.16
N LEU A 32 19.33 -0.12 -10.83
CA LEU A 32 19.55 -1.46 -10.31
C LEU A 32 20.51 -1.43 -9.11
N ALA A 33 21.57 -0.63 -9.18
CA ALA A 33 22.50 -0.45 -8.06
C ALA A 33 21.79 0.15 -6.84
N ASN A 34 20.92 1.14 -7.06
CA ASN A 34 20.12 1.76 -6.01
C ASN A 34 19.13 0.77 -5.37
N PHE A 35 18.47 -0.04 -6.17
CA PHE A 35 17.56 -1.07 -5.65
C PHE A 35 18.33 -2.14 -4.85
N ARG A 36 19.49 -2.59 -5.34
CA ARG A 36 20.39 -3.52 -4.62
C ARG A 36 20.82 -2.95 -3.27
N PHE A 37 21.10 -1.65 -3.21
CA PHE A 37 21.42 -0.96 -1.96
C PHE A 37 20.26 -1.06 -0.96
N VAL A 38 19.02 -0.78 -1.37
CA VAL A 38 17.83 -0.92 -0.50
C VAL A 38 17.70 -2.34 0.04
N VAL A 39 17.81 -3.34 -0.85
CA VAL A 39 17.70 -4.75 -0.45
C VAL A 39 18.78 -5.11 0.58
N ALA A 40 20.03 -4.76 0.32
CA ALA A 40 21.15 -5.05 1.24
C ALA A 40 20.97 -4.32 2.58
N TRP A 41 20.50 -3.06 2.55
CA TRP A 41 20.24 -2.27 3.75
C TRP A 41 19.13 -2.89 4.59
N VAL A 42 18.01 -3.32 3.97
CA VAL A 42 16.91 -3.98 4.67
C VAL A 42 17.36 -5.32 5.24
N GLN A 43 18.07 -6.15 4.49
CA GLN A 43 18.59 -7.43 4.96
C GLN A 43 19.51 -7.25 6.17
N ALA A 44 20.38 -6.24 6.16
CA ALA A 44 21.30 -5.99 7.25
C ALA A 44 20.63 -5.49 8.53
N ARG A 45 19.52 -4.74 8.42
CA ARG A 45 18.90 -4.05 9.56
C ARG A 45 17.54 -4.63 9.99
N HIS A 46 16.84 -5.31 9.09
CA HIS A 46 15.50 -5.85 9.28
C HIS A 46 15.38 -7.31 8.82
N GLY A 47 16.53 -7.99 8.62
CA GLY A 47 16.52 -9.38 8.17
C GLY A 47 15.75 -10.32 9.09
N ASP A 48 15.73 -10.02 10.39
CA ASP A 48 14.92 -10.72 11.40
C ASP A 48 13.41 -10.58 11.21
N LEU A 49 12.95 -9.57 10.46
CA LEU A 49 11.54 -9.34 10.12
C LEU A 49 11.14 -9.96 8.77
N LEU A 50 12.10 -10.48 8.00
CA LEU A 50 11.83 -11.20 6.75
C LEU A 50 11.55 -12.68 7.03
N SER A 51 10.58 -13.26 6.30
CA SER A 51 10.33 -14.70 6.37
C SER A 51 11.43 -15.50 5.66
N ALA A 52 11.48 -16.81 5.92
CA ALA A 52 12.39 -17.71 5.24
C ALA A 52 12.21 -17.68 3.71
N ASP A 53 10.96 -17.62 3.24
CA ASP A 53 10.63 -17.56 1.80
C ASP A 53 11.08 -16.23 1.18
N GLU A 54 10.96 -15.11 1.92
CA GLU A 54 11.45 -13.81 1.47
C GLU A 54 12.97 -13.77 1.38
N HIS A 55 13.67 -14.34 2.37
CA HIS A 55 15.12 -14.50 2.30
C HIS A 55 15.54 -15.35 1.09
N HIS A 56 14.83 -16.46 0.86
CA HIS A 56 15.09 -17.32 -0.30
C HIS A 56 14.86 -16.59 -1.63
N THR A 57 13.76 -15.84 -1.73
CA THR A 57 13.44 -15.02 -2.91
C THR A 57 14.53 -13.97 -3.18
N LEU A 58 15.01 -13.28 -2.16
CA LEU A 58 16.08 -12.28 -2.30
C LEU A 58 17.42 -12.93 -2.69
N GLN A 59 17.70 -14.14 -2.19
CA GLN A 59 18.86 -14.91 -2.59
C GLN A 59 18.77 -15.31 -4.06
N GLN A 60 17.63 -15.85 -4.51
CA GLN A 60 17.41 -16.20 -5.92
C GLN A 60 17.55 -14.97 -6.82
N TRP A 61 16.99 -13.82 -6.41
CA TRP A 61 17.11 -12.59 -7.16
C TRP A 61 18.57 -12.17 -7.38
N SER A 62 19.41 -12.29 -6.35
CA SER A 62 20.84 -11.95 -6.45
C SER A 62 21.60 -12.81 -7.47
N GLN A 63 21.10 -14.00 -7.77
CA GLN A 63 21.71 -14.96 -8.72
C GLN A 63 21.17 -14.82 -10.15
N LEU A 64 20.12 -14.03 -10.38
CA LEU A 64 19.56 -13.80 -11.70
C LEU A 64 20.55 -13.07 -12.62
N PRO A 65 20.46 -13.29 -13.95
CA PRO A 65 21.17 -12.47 -14.91
C PRO A 65 20.90 -10.99 -14.70
N ARG A 66 21.91 -10.13 -14.94
CA ARG A 66 21.79 -8.67 -14.74
C ARG A 66 20.60 -8.07 -15.50
N ALA A 67 20.34 -8.51 -16.72
CA ALA A 67 19.20 -8.06 -17.53
C ALA A 67 17.86 -8.40 -16.87
N SER A 68 17.71 -9.59 -16.29
CA SER A 68 16.49 -10.02 -15.58
C SER A 68 16.28 -9.24 -14.31
N GLN A 69 17.34 -9.03 -13.52
CA GLN A 69 17.28 -8.17 -12.33
C GLN A 69 16.86 -6.73 -12.70
N ALA A 70 17.47 -6.17 -13.75
CA ALA A 70 17.20 -4.82 -14.22
C ALA A 70 15.76 -4.68 -14.72
N LEU A 71 15.25 -5.67 -15.47
CA LEU A 71 13.87 -5.68 -15.95
C LEU A 71 12.87 -5.72 -14.79
N LEU A 72 13.11 -6.57 -13.78
CA LEU A 72 12.29 -6.63 -12.59
C LEU A 72 12.20 -5.26 -11.90
N VAL A 73 13.35 -4.61 -11.69
CA VAL A 73 13.38 -3.27 -11.06
C VAL A 73 12.63 -2.25 -11.91
N ARG A 74 12.79 -2.26 -13.24
CA ARG A 74 12.01 -1.38 -14.14
C ARG A 74 10.51 -1.61 -14.05
N MET A 75 10.06 -2.85 -13.83
CA MET A 75 8.64 -3.16 -13.61
C MET A 75 8.16 -2.66 -12.24
N VAL A 76 8.93 -2.92 -11.18
CA VAL A 76 8.63 -2.47 -9.79
C VAL A 76 8.52 -0.95 -9.71
N MET A 77 9.30 -0.20 -10.49
CA MET A 77 9.25 1.26 -10.53
C MET A 77 8.00 1.83 -11.21
N ARG A 78 7.23 1.02 -11.92
CA ARG A 78 6.01 1.45 -12.60
C ARG A 78 4.80 1.26 -11.71
N LYS A 79 3.74 2.03 -11.99
CA LYS A 79 2.47 1.86 -11.30
C LYS A 79 1.73 0.62 -11.81
N GLY A 80 1.21 -0.17 -10.87
CA GLY A 80 0.46 -1.40 -11.15
C GLY A 80 1.35 -2.61 -11.39
N GLU A 81 0.70 -3.74 -11.58
CA GLU A 81 1.35 -5.06 -11.70
C GLU A 81 1.23 -5.66 -13.11
N LEU A 82 0.37 -5.11 -13.95
CA LEU A 82 0.12 -5.61 -15.31
C LEU A 82 0.86 -4.76 -16.34
N PHE A 83 1.65 -5.44 -17.17
CA PHE A 83 2.50 -4.80 -18.17
C PHE A 83 2.34 -5.43 -19.54
N ARG A 84 2.30 -4.60 -20.57
CA ARG A 84 2.46 -5.05 -21.95
C ARG A 84 3.93 -5.26 -22.24
N VAL A 85 4.32 -6.44 -22.73
CA VAL A 85 5.73 -6.78 -23.03
C VAL A 85 6.31 -5.89 -24.11
N ASP A 86 5.51 -5.49 -25.11
CA ASP A 86 5.90 -4.55 -26.16
C ASP A 86 6.24 -3.14 -25.67
N LYS A 87 5.90 -2.81 -24.40
CA LYS A 87 6.22 -1.56 -23.71
C LYS A 87 7.39 -1.67 -22.72
N LEU A 88 7.93 -2.86 -22.54
CA LEU A 88 9.08 -3.12 -21.65
C LEU A 88 10.38 -3.10 -22.45
N ARG A 89 10.61 -2.06 -23.24
CA ARG A 89 11.80 -1.92 -24.09
C ARG A 89 12.78 -0.96 -23.43
N TYR A 90 13.95 -1.47 -23.11
CA TYR A 90 15.04 -0.72 -22.47
C TYR A 90 16.35 -1.07 -23.16
N PRO A 91 17.06 -0.09 -23.77
CA PRO A 91 18.29 -0.33 -24.51
C PRO A 91 19.34 -1.07 -23.68
N GLU A 92 19.44 -0.72 -22.39
CA GLU A 92 20.42 -1.33 -21.47
C GLU A 92 20.11 -2.80 -21.12
N ILE A 93 18.86 -3.21 -21.24
CA ILE A 93 18.42 -4.59 -20.96
C ILE A 93 18.55 -5.47 -22.20
N GLY A 94 18.37 -4.88 -23.38
CA GLY A 94 18.41 -5.60 -24.65
C GLY A 94 17.12 -6.40 -24.91
N ASP A 95 17.24 -7.71 -25.10
CA ASP A 95 16.11 -8.58 -25.40
C ASP A 95 15.21 -8.79 -24.17
N THR A 96 14.01 -8.21 -24.22
CA THR A 96 13.02 -8.30 -23.14
C THR A 96 12.56 -9.73 -22.88
N HIS A 97 12.43 -10.57 -23.93
CA HIS A 97 11.96 -11.96 -23.75
C HIS A 97 13.04 -12.82 -23.06
N GLN A 98 14.32 -12.63 -23.41
CA GLN A 98 15.41 -13.29 -22.71
C GLN A 98 15.51 -12.85 -21.25
N ALA A 99 15.29 -11.56 -20.96
CA ALA A 99 15.29 -11.03 -19.60
C ALA A 99 14.09 -11.51 -18.77
N LEU A 100 12.91 -11.72 -19.40
CA LEU A 100 11.72 -12.24 -18.73
C LEU A 100 11.79 -13.74 -18.41
N ALA A 101 12.46 -14.54 -19.23
CA ALA A 101 12.44 -15.99 -19.10
C ALA A 101 12.82 -16.52 -17.71
N PRO A 102 13.87 -16.04 -17.01
CA PRO A 102 14.17 -16.47 -15.65
C PRO A 102 13.11 -16.05 -14.63
N LEU A 103 12.47 -14.89 -14.83
CA LEU A 103 11.42 -14.39 -13.94
C LEU A 103 10.13 -15.22 -14.07
N LEU A 104 9.80 -15.66 -15.27
CA LEU A 104 8.70 -16.60 -15.55
C LEU A 104 8.97 -17.97 -14.93
N ALA A 105 10.19 -18.48 -15.09
CA ALA A 105 10.59 -19.77 -14.51
C ALA A 105 10.49 -19.82 -12.99
N LEU A 106 10.68 -18.68 -12.31
CA LEU A 106 10.52 -18.54 -10.86
C LEU A 106 9.07 -18.24 -10.44
N GLY A 107 8.14 -18.03 -11.38
CA GLY A 107 6.77 -17.61 -11.08
C GLY A 107 6.63 -16.17 -10.55
N TRP A 108 7.70 -15.36 -10.67
CA TRP A 108 7.68 -13.96 -10.24
C TRP A 108 6.97 -13.04 -11.23
N VAL A 109 6.84 -13.53 -12.44
CA VAL A 109 6.02 -12.96 -13.50
C VAL A 109 5.12 -14.07 -14.03
N ASP A 110 3.84 -13.75 -14.22
CA ASP A 110 2.84 -14.59 -14.84
C ASP A 110 2.61 -14.09 -16.29
N ASP A 111 2.71 -14.97 -17.28
CA ASP A 111 2.56 -14.66 -18.71
C ASP A 111 1.14 -14.86 -19.24
N ALA A 112 0.23 -15.37 -18.40
CA ALA A 112 -1.17 -15.59 -18.76
C ALA A 112 -2.14 -15.09 -17.66
N PRO A 113 -1.96 -13.86 -17.14
CA PRO A 113 -2.79 -13.36 -16.04
C PRO A 113 -4.25 -13.26 -16.46
N LEU A 114 -5.15 -13.55 -15.52
CA LEU A 114 -6.57 -13.25 -15.70
C LEU A 114 -6.75 -11.73 -15.69
N LEU A 115 -7.44 -11.21 -16.70
CA LEU A 115 -7.69 -9.79 -16.91
C LEU A 115 -9.19 -9.51 -16.85
N SER A 116 -9.60 -8.58 -16.00
CA SER A 116 -10.95 -8.04 -16.03
C SER A 116 -11.15 -7.13 -17.24
N VAL A 117 -12.39 -6.82 -17.56
CA VAL A 117 -12.70 -5.91 -18.66
C VAL A 117 -12.12 -4.50 -18.41
N GLU A 118 -12.12 -4.03 -17.18
CA GLU A 118 -11.51 -2.74 -16.79
C GLU A 118 -9.99 -2.74 -17.02
N GLU A 119 -9.34 -3.85 -16.72
CA GLU A 119 -7.90 -4.02 -16.98
C GLU A 119 -7.60 -4.03 -18.48
N LEU A 120 -8.47 -4.66 -19.29
CA LEU A 120 -8.36 -4.57 -20.76
C LEU A 120 -8.48 -3.11 -21.23
N PHE A 121 -9.49 -2.37 -20.76
CA PHE A 121 -9.65 -0.96 -21.10
C PHE A 121 -8.44 -0.12 -20.70
N ARG A 122 -7.77 -0.43 -19.60
CA ARG A 122 -6.54 0.25 -19.16
C ARG A 122 -5.35 -0.08 -20.06
N LEU A 123 -5.20 -1.33 -20.46
CA LEU A 123 -3.99 -1.85 -21.13
C LEU A 123 -4.04 -1.74 -22.65
N LEU A 124 -5.21 -1.89 -23.26
CA LEU A 124 -5.35 -1.94 -24.71
C LEU A 124 -5.70 -0.57 -25.30
N ARG A 125 -5.28 -0.38 -26.56
CA ARG A 125 -5.67 0.77 -27.37
C ARG A 125 -7.10 0.61 -27.87
N LEU A 126 -7.74 1.70 -28.28
CA LEU A 126 -9.12 1.65 -28.77
C LEU A 126 -9.31 0.70 -29.97
N SER A 127 -8.37 0.69 -30.91
CA SER A 127 -8.40 -0.25 -32.05
C SER A 127 -8.34 -1.72 -31.58
N GLU A 128 -7.43 -2.03 -30.65
CA GLU A 128 -7.27 -3.36 -30.08
C GLU A 128 -8.50 -3.79 -29.28
N LEU A 129 -9.12 -2.87 -28.54
CA LEU A 129 -10.39 -3.12 -27.82
C LEU A 129 -11.53 -3.45 -28.77
N ARG A 130 -11.64 -2.71 -29.88
CA ARG A 130 -12.67 -2.97 -30.90
C ARG A 130 -12.50 -4.36 -31.53
N ASP A 131 -11.25 -4.77 -31.75
CA ASP A 131 -10.98 -6.10 -32.29
C ASP A 131 -11.27 -7.19 -31.27
N ALA A 132 -10.78 -7.01 -30.04
CA ALA A 132 -10.94 -7.96 -28.93
C ALA A 132 -12.42 -8.14 -28.54
N LEU A 133 -13.20 -7.05 -28.49
CA LEU A 133 -14.57 -7.03 -28.01
C LEU A 133 -15.61 -6.95 -29.11
N LYS A 134 -15.24 -7.24 -30.37
CA LYS A 134 -16.10 -7.12 -31.54
C LYS A 134 -17.42 -7.89 -31.41
N ALA A 135 -17.36 -9.13 -30.92
CA ALA A 135 -18.56 -9.95 -30.72
C ALA A 135 -19.51 -9.33 -29.68
N SER A 136 -18.94 -8.87 -28.55
CA SER A 136 -19.71 -8.21 -27.48
C SER A 136 -20.27 -6.86 -27.91
N MET A 137 -19.54 -6.09 -28.73
CA MET A 137 -20.06 -4.84 -29.32
C MET A 137 -21.29 -5.11 -30.22
N ASN A 138 -21.20 -6.13 -31.03
CA ASN A 138 -22.32 -6.51 -31.94
C ASN A 138 -23.56 -6.95 -31.16
N SER A 139 -23.38 -7.71 -30.08
CA SER A 139 -24.48 -8.19 -29.22
C SER A 139 -25.29 -7.07 -28.59
N VAL A 140 -24.66 -5.93 -28.31
CA VAL A 140 -25.31 -4.74 -27.69
C VAL A 140 -25.60 -3.64 -28.72
N GLY A 141 -25.37 -3.89 -30.01
CA GLY A 141 -25.66 -2.93 -31.08
C GLY A 141 -24.77 -1.69 -31.10
N LEU A 142 -23.57 -1.77 -30.56
CA LEU A 142 -22.64 -0.64 -30.57
C LEU A 142 -22.03 -0.43 -31.96
N PRO A 143 -21.94 0.82 -32.44
CA PRO A 143 -21.34 1.11 -33.75
C PRO A 143 -19.81 0.86 -33.70
N SER A 144 -19.26 0.49 -34.87
CA SER A 144 -17.81 0.20 -35.01
C SER A 144 -16.91 1.38 -34.69
N ASN A 145 -17.42 2.61 -34.72
CA ASN A 145 -16.71 3.84 -34.40
C ASN A 145 -16.93 4.31 -32.95
N ALA A 146 -17.59 3.50 -32.12
CA ALA A 146 -17.86 3.86 -30.72
C ALA A 146 -16.58 4.30 -29.99
N THR A 147 -16.70 5.31 -29.13
CA THR A 147 -15.59 5.82 -28.33
C THR A 147 -15.22 4.83 -27.21
N LYS A 148 -14.01 4.97 -26.66
CA LYS A 148 -13.54 4.13 -25.55
C LYS A 148 -14.47 4.21 -24.34
N THR A 149 -14.95 5.40 -24.02
CA THR A 149 -15.90 5.64 -22.91
C THR A 149 -17.25 4.96 -23.17
N ALA A 150 -17.78 5.05 -24.39
CA ALA A 150 -19.04 4.38 -24.74
C ALA A 150 -18.93 2.85 -24.67
N LEU A 151 -17.81 2.30 -25.18
CA LEU A 151 -17.50 0.87 -25.05
C LEU A 151 -17.44 0.43 -23.59
N GLN A 152 -16.71 1.17 -22.77
CA GLN A 152 -16.54 0.85 -21.36
C GLN A 152 -17.88 0.89 -20.60
N ALA A 153 -18.66 1.95 -20.79
CA ALA A 153 -19.97 2.09 -20.13
C ALA A 153 -20.95 0.97 -20.49
N ALA A 154 -20.94 0.53 -21.76
CA ALA A 154 -21.87 -0.50 -22.23
C ALA A 154 -21.41 -1.93 -21.88
N LEU A 155 -20.11 -2.21 -21.92
CA LEU A 155 -19.58 -3.58 -21.81
C LEU A 155 -19.14 -3.98 -20.40
N THR A 156 -18.68 -3.05 -19.57
CA THR A 156 -18.27 -3.37 -18.20
C THR A 156 -19.34 -4.04 -17.36
N PRO A 157 -20.63 -3.62 -17.40
CA PRO A 157 -21.67 -4.29 -16.63
C PRO A 157 -22.00 -5.71 -17.08
N MET A 158 -21.64 -6.06 -18.32
CA MET A 158 -21.98 -7.35 -18.94
C MET A 158 -20.85 -8.38 -18.89
N LEU A 159 -19.61 -7.90 -18.87
CA LEU A 159 -18.41 -8.73 -18.92
C LEU A 159 -17.77 -8.80 -17.54
N THR A 160 -18.32 -9.66 -16.71
CA THR A 160 -17.91 -9.78 -15.28
C THR A 160 -16.78 -10.78 -15.05
N ASP A 161 -16.49 -11.65 -16.01
CA ASP A 161 -15.46 -12.66 -15.90
C ASP A 161 -14.07 -12.08 -16.15
N ALA A 162 -13.08 -12.57 -15.41
CA ALA A 162 -11.69 -12.30 -15.69
C ALA A 162 -11.10 -13.46 -16.51
N LEU A 163 -10.53 -13.17 -17.67
CA LEU A 163 -10.03 -14.17 -18.61
C LEU A 163 -8.60 -13.83 -19.06
N PRO A 164 -7.78 -14.82 -19.48
CA PRO A 164 -6.50 -14.55 -20.11
C PRO A 164 -6.67 -13.73 -21.41
N LEU A 165 -5.67 -12.92 -21.76
CA LEU A 165 -5.73 -12.06 -22.96
C LEU A 165 -6.13 -12.83 -24.22
N ARG A 166 -5.65 -14.06 -24.41
CA ARG A 166 -5.95 -14.89 -25.59
C ARG A 166 -7.41 -15.35 -25.69
N GLN A 167 -8.12 -15.38 -24.57
CA GLN A 167 -9.58 -15.65 -24.57
C GLN A 167 -10.37 -14.38 -24.89
N TRP A 168 -9.89 -13.21 -24.41
CA TRP A 168 -10.46 -11.92 -24.81
C TRP A 168 -10.18 -11.59 -26.28
N TRP A 169 -8.97 -11.85 -26.72
CA TRP A 169 -8.48 -11.46 -28.04
C TRP A 169 -7.57 -12.58 -28.62
N PRO A 170 -8.16 -13.59 -29.31
CA PRO A 170 -7.40 -14.71 -29.88
C PRO A 170 -6.29 -14.29 -30.86
N ALA A 171 -6.53 -13.21 -31.61
CA ALA A 171 -5.58 -12.66 -32.60
C ALA A 171 -4.56 -11.68 -31.99
N ALA A 172 -4.45 -11.59 -30.67
CA ALA A 172 -3.53 -10.66 -30.02
C ALA A 172 -2.08 -10.91 -30.46
N THR A 173 -1.40 -9.86 -30.89
CA THR A 173 0.03 -9.85 -31.23
C THR A 173 0.90 -9.39 -30.07
N THR A 174 0.27 -8.87 -29.01
CA THR A 174 0.96 -8.45 -27.77
C THR A 174 0.79 -9.50 -26.67
N HIS A 175 1.68 -9.44 -25.67
CA HIS A 175 1.57 -10.23 -24.46
C HIS A 175 1.40 -9.29 -23.28
N ILE A 176 0.58 -9.70 -22.31
CA ILE A 176 0.41 -9.02 -21.02
C ILE A 176 0.96 -9.95 -19.96
N VAL A 177 1.79 -9.41 -19.07
CA VAL A 177 2.38 -10.13 -17.95
C VAL A 177 1.98 -9.45 -16.65
N ARG A 178 1.86 -10.24 -15.57
CA ARG A 178 1.65 -9.76 -14.20
C ARG A 178 2.88 -9.97 -13.37
N LEU A 179 3.27 -8.94 -12.62
CA LEU A 179 4.34 -9.01 -11.63
C LEU A 179 3.77 -9.52 -10.30
N ASN A 180 4.28 -10.65 -9.79
CA ASN A 180 3.78 -11.32 -8.59
C ASN A 180 4.57 -11.00 -7.30
N VAL A 181 5.69 -10.27 -7.40
CA VAL A 181 6.57 -9.99 -6.25
C VAL A 181 6.36 -8.61 -5.61
N MET A 182 5.33 -7.89 -5.99
CA MET A 182 5.08 -6.54 -5.47
C MET A 182 4.90 -6.52 -3.95
N ALA A 183 4.25 -7.53 -3.36
CA ALA A 183 4.08 -7.61 -1.91
C ALA A 183 5.43 -7.63 -1.15
N LEU A 184 6.44 -8.35 -1.67
CA LEU A 184 7.80 -8.31 -1.12
C LEU A 184 8.45 -6.94 -1.34
N CYS A 185 8.32 -6.38 -2.55
CA CYS A 185 8.88 -5.07 -2.86
C CYS A 185 8.30 -3.96 -1.98
N ASP A 186 7.00 -3.97 -1.72
CA ASP A 186 6.35 -2.99 -0.83
C ASP A 186 6.79 -3.16 0.62
N ARG A 187 7.03 -4.40 1.06
CA ARG A 187 7.57 -4.67 2.39
C ARG A 187 9.00 -4.15 2.53
N LEU A 188 9.86 -4.37 1.54
CA LEU A 188 11.21 -3.81 1.51
C LEU A 188 11.18 -2.28 1.53
N ARG A 189 10.31 -1.67 0.72
CA ARG A 189 10.11 -0.22 0.67
C ARG A 189 9.67 0.32 2.03
N LEU A 190 8.69 -0.34 2.65
CA LEU A 190 8.19 0.04 3.97
C LEU A 190 9.28 -0.04 5.05
N MET A 191 10.06 -1.12 5.09
CA MET A 191 11.14 -1.27 6.06
C MET A 191 12.26 -0.24 5.84
N PHE A 192 12.53 0.12 4.59
CA PHE A 192 13.57 1.10 4.27
C PHE A 192 13.16 2.53 4.62
N PHE A 193 11.95 2.96 4.25
CA PHE A 193 11.48 4.33 4.47
C PHE A 193 10.70 4.54 5.77
N GLY A 194 10.27 3.48 6.45
CA GLY A 194 9.36 3.54 7.58
C GLY A 194 7.92 3.94 7.19
N ASN A 195 7.65 4.17 5.91
CA ASN A 195 6.32 4.49 5.37
C ASN A 195 6.26 4.21 3.85
N LEU A 196 5.04 4.26 3.27
CA LEU A 196 4.80 4.04 1.83
C LEU A 196 4.44 5.33 1.07
N ARG A 197 4.86 6.49 1.54
CA ARG A 197 4.58 7.78 0.86
C ARG A 197 5.48 8.00 -0.35
N GLN A 198 6.69 7.44 -0.34
CA GLN A 198 7.65 7.55 -1.42
C GLN A 198 7.52 6.36 -2.36
N ASP A 199 7.40 6.63 -3.65
CA ASP A 199 7.38 5.60 -4.69
C ASP A 199 8.79 5.06 -4.97
N TRP A 200 8.86 3.83 -5.47
CA TRP A 200 10.13 3.24 -5.93
C TRP A 200 10.81 4.11 -6.99
N ALA A 201 10.04 4.70 -7.91
CA ALA A 201 10.58 5.54 -8.97
C ALA A 201 11.28 6.78 -8.41
N GLU A 202 10.70 7.46 -7.43
CA GLU A 202 11.28 8.65 -6.81
C GLU A 202 12.65 8.34 -6.18
N PHE A 203 12.75 7.22 -5.47
CA PHE A 203 13.98 6.86 -4.79
C PHE A 203 15.04 6.29 -5.74
N VAL A 204 14.66 5.31 -6.57
CA VAL A 204 15.61 4.58 -7.43
C VAL A 204 16.18 5.49 -8.51
N LEU A 205 15.46 6.54 -8.93
CA LEU A 205 15.90 7.53 -9.89
C LEU A 205 16.64 8.73 -9.25
N THR A 206 16.65 8.83 -7.91
CA THR A 206 17.36 9.90 -7.22
C THR A 206 18.86 9.59 -7.13
N GLU A 207 19.70 10.60 -7.35
CA GLU A 207 21.12 10.47 -7.05
C GLU A 207 21.34 10.26 -5.56
N LEU A 208 21.68 9.05 -5.15
CA LEU A 208 22.04 8.75 -3.74
C LEU A 208 23.22 9.58 -3.23
N GLY A 209 23.97 10.23 -4.12
CA GLY A 209 25.10 11.11 -3.79
C GLY A 209 24.72 12.43 -3.15
N LEU A 210 23.48 12.90 -3.33
CA LEU A 210 23.00 14.17 -2.78
C LEU A 210 22.36 14.03 -1.40
N GLN A 211 21.89 12.85 -1.03
CA GLN A 211 21.37 12.57 0.31
C GLN A 211 22.41 11.81 1.12
N ARG A 212 23.24 12.54 1.85
CA ARG A 212 24.02 11.97 2.96
C ARG A 212 23.01 11.60 4.05
N PHE A 213 22.63 10.33 4.10
CA PHE A 213 21.97 9.79 5.29
C PHE A 213 22.96 9.93 6.44
N GLU A 214 22.60 10.69 7.48
CA GLU A 214 23.36 10.70 8.70
C GLU A 214 23.55 9.26 9.15
N GLN A 215 24.79 8.88 9.48
CA GLN A 215 25.08 7.59 10.09
C GLN A 215 24.60 7.64 11.56
N VAL A 216 23.30 7.67 11.75
CA VAL A 216 22.72 7.43 13.06
C VAL A 216 22.91 5.94 13.34
N PRO A 217 23.56 5.55 14.45
CA PRO A 217 23.63 4.16 14.86
C PRO A 217 22.21 3.70 15.16
N LEU A 218 21.56 3.09 14.17
CA LEU A 218 20.23 2.52 14.30
C LEU A 218 20.38 1.22 15.10
N THR A 219 20.13 1.31 16.40
CA THR A 219 19.92 0.13 17.24
C THR A 219 18.59 -0.54 16.86
N ALA A 220 18.41 -1.81 17.20
CA ALA A 220 17.14 -2.50 16.97
C ALA A 220 15.96 -1.71 17.55
N ASP A 221 16.14 -1.06 18.71
CA ASP A 221 15.10 -0.28 19.40
C ASP A 221 14.71 1.02 18.68
N SER A 222 15.56 1.53 17.78
CA SER A 222 15.27 2.75 16.99
C SER A 222 14.58 2.50 15.65
N ARG A 223 14.29 1.24 15.31
CA ARG A 223 13.58 0.88 14.09
C ARG A 223 12.11 1.29 14.15
N ALA A 224 11.54 1.62 13.00
CA ALA A 224 10.11 1.92 12.88
C ALA A 224 9.21 0.72 13.24
N PHE A 225 9.71 -0.50 12.98
CA PHE A 225 9.03 -1.77 13.25
C PHE A 225 9.93 -2.67 14.08
N GLN A 226 9.39 -3.21 15.16
CA GLN A 226 10.09 -4.13 16.05
C GLN A 226 9.74 -5.60 15.72
N HIS A 227 8.53 -5.84 15.24
CA HIS A 227 7.99 -7.15 14.97
C HIS A 227 7.40 -7.25 13.56
N ARG A 228 7.39 -8.45 13.01
CA ARG A 228 6.85 -8.74 11.67
C ARG A 228 5.38 -8.37 11.55
N ASP A 229 4.58 -8.65 12.56
CA ASP A 229 3.15 -8.34 12.60
C ASP A 229 2.87 -6.84 12.49
N GLU A 230 3.76 -5.98 12.98
CA GLU A 230 3.65 -4.53 12.81
C GLU A 230 3.82 -4.12 11.35
N VAL A 231 4.75 -4.74 10.63
CA VAL A 231 4.95 -4.53 9.18
C VAL A 231 3.71 -4.96 8.41
N ASP A 232 3.20 -6.16 8.71
CA ASP A 232 2.03 -6.73 8.04
C ASP A 232 0.76 -5.91 8.34
N THR A 233 0.59 -5.45 9.58
CA THR A 233 -0.51 -4.55 9.97
C THR A 233 -0.45 -3.22 9.22
N TYR A 234 0.72 -2.61 9.09
CA TYR A 234 0.87 -1.37 8.32
C TYR A 234 0.45 -1.56 6.86
N LEU A 235 0.94 -2.64 6.23
CA LEU A 235 0.62 -2.96 4.83
C LEU A 235 -0.87 -3.19 4.65
N ALA A 236 -1.49 -3.97 5.53
CA ALA A 236 -2.94 -4.23 5.49
C ALA A 236 -3.74 -2.92 5.57
N LEU A 237 -3.42 -2.04 6.53
CA LEU A 237 -4.08 -0.74 6.68
C LEU A 237 -3.86 0.17 5.46
N HIS A 238 -2.69 0.12 4.84
CA HIS A 238 -2.37 0.89 3.63
C HIS A 238 -3.20 0.41 2.44
N HIS A 239 -3.22 -0.89 2.17
CA HIS A 239 -3.96 -1.49 1.07
C HIS A 239 -5.48 -1.30 1.21
N LEU A 240 -6.03 -1.44 2.43
CA LEU A 240 -7.45 -1.16 2.68
C LEU A 240 -7.80 0.29 2.36
N ARG A 241 -6.91 1.22 2.70
CA ARG A 241 -7.11 2.63 2.37
C ARG A 241 -7.08 2.87 0.86
N GLU A 242 -6.13 2.28 0.13
CA GLU A 242 -6.06 2.39 -1.33
C GLU A 242 -7.31 1.80 -2.01
N ARG A 243 -7.78 0.64 -1.54
CA ARG A 243 -9.00 0.00 -2.04
C ARG A 243 -10.23 0.88 -1.81
N LEU A 244 -10.34 1.52 -0.64
CA LEU A 244 -11.40 2.48 -0.35
C LEU A 244 -11.31 3.72 -1.26
N GLU A 245 -10.12 4.27 -1.48
CA GLU A 245 -9.87 5.40 -2.38
C GLU A 245 -10.20 5.04 -3.85
N ASN A 246 -10.04 3.77 -4.22
CA ASN A 246 -10.43 3.23 -5.53
C ASN A 246 -11.94 2.91 -5.64
N GLY A 247 -12.72 3.18 -4.61
CA GLY A 247 -14.19 3.08 -4.64
C GLY A 247 -14.75 1.74 -4.18
N GLU A 248 -13.95 0.88 -3.55
CA GLU A 248 -14.47 -0.36 -2.96
C GLU A 248 -15.37 -0.04 -1.76
N LEU A 249 -16.42 -0.86 -1.58
CA LEU A 249 -17.45 -0.58 -0.59
C LEU A 249 -16.94 -0.78 0.86
N PRO A 250 -17.28 0.13 1.78
CA PRO A 250 -16.85 0.03 3.18
C PRO A 250 -17.34 -1.26 3.87
N GLU A 251 -18.46 -1.84 3.46
CA GLU A 251 -18.99 -3.11 3.97
C GLU A 251 -18.04 -4.29 3.74
N GLN A 252 -17.36 -4.30 2.60
CA GLN A 252 -16.38 -5.33 2.24
C GLN A 252 -15.08 -5.13 3.01
N LEU A 253 -14.61 -3.89 3.07
CA LEU A 253 -13.33 -3.54 3.68
C LEU A 253 -13.36 -3.63 5.22
N ALA A 254 -14.50 -3.35 5.84
CA ALA A 254 -14.65 -3.31 7.30
C ALA A 254 -14.26 -4.64 7.97
N THR A 255 -14.57 -5.76 7.33
CA THR A 255 -14.28 -7.11 7.86
C THR A 255 -12.79 -7.47 7.81
N GLU A 256 -12.01 -6.76 7.00
CA GLU A 256 -10.58 -6.99 6.81
C GLU A 256 -9.71 -6.08 7.68
N VAL A 257 -10.30 -5.12 8.41
CA VAL A 257 -9.53 -4.20 9.24
C VAL A 257 -8.81 -4.97 10.35
N PRO A 258 -7.48 -4.86 10.48
CA PRO A 258 -6.74 -5.55 11.53
C PRO A 258 -7.24 -5.17 12.93
N ALA A 259 -7.05 -6.06 13.89
CA ALA A 259 -7.30 -5.79 15.30
C ALA A 259 -6.48 -4.60 15.82
N ALA A 260 -6.89 -4.03 16.95
CA ALA A 260 -6.14 -2.97 17.62
C ALA A 260 -4.72 -3.45 17.98
N SER A 261 -3.75 -2.58 17.80
CA SER A 261 -2.33 -2.86 18.07
C SER A 261 -1.87 -2.16 19.34
N ASN A 262 -0.94 -2.80 20.07
CA ASN A 262 -0.24 -2.14 21.17
C ASN A 262 0.70 -1.03 20.70
N ASN A 263 1.08 -1.03 19.44
CA ASN A 263 1.82 0.05 18.83
C ASN A 263 0.91 1.26 18.59
N ARG A 264 1.08 2.31 19.39
CA ARG A 264 0.24 3.52 19.35
C ARG A 264 0.19 4.18 17.97
N TRP A 265 1.29 4.11 17.22
CA TRP A 265 1.37 4.70 15.89
C TRP A 265 0.52 3.93 14.88
N LEU A 266 0.56 2.58 14.93
CA LEU A 266 -0.29 1.71 14.09
C LEU A 266 -1.76 1.83 14.50
N ASP A 267 -2.06 1.87 15.78
CA ASP A 267 -3.43 2.03 16.26
C ASP A 267 -4.04 3.39 15.85
N ALA A 268 -3.24 4.45 15.88
CA ALA A 268 -3.67 5.75 15.35
C ALA A 268 -3.95 5.72 13.83
N ARG A 269 -3.22 4.92 13.05
CA ARG A 269 -3.49 4.71 11.62
C ARG A 269 -4.78 3.89 11.41
N ARG A 270 -4.95 2.82 12.18
CA ARG A 270 -6.19 2.02 12.21
C ARG A 270 -7.40 2.91 12.50
N SER A 271 -7.32 3.70 13.54
CA SER A 271 -8.41 4.60 13.96
C SER A 271 -8.77 5.64 12.90
N ARG A 272 -7.79 6.15 12.13
CA ARG A 272 -8.06 7.04 10.99
C ARG A 272 -8.72 6.31 9.83
N LEU A 273 -8.33 5.07 9.54
CA LEU A 273 -9.00 4.25 8.52
C LEU A 273 -10.45 3.98 8.91
N LEU A 274 -10.70 3.56 10.15
CA LEU A 274 -12.04 3.34 10.68
C LEU A 274 -12.91 4.59 10.60
N LEU A 275 -12.35 5.77 10.91
CA LEU A 275 -13.04 7.05 10.74
C LEU A 275 -13.44 7.27 9.26
N THR A 276 -12.52 7.02 8.33
CA THR A 276 -12.77 7.24 6.88
C THR A 276 -13.79 6.24 6.33
N LEU A 277 -13.69 4.97 6.71
CA LEU A 277 -14.68 3.93 6.38
C LEU A 277 -16.07 4.31 6.93
N GLY A 278 -16.15 4.73 8.21
CA GLY A 278 -17.38 5.17 8.83
C GLY A 278 -17.99 6.39 8.14
N GLN A 279 -17.20 7.36 7.74
CA GLN A 279 -17.65 8.52 6.96
C GLN A 279 -18.18 8.12 5.58
N THR A 280 -17.60 7.12 4.95
CA THR A 280 -18.08 6.62 3.66
C THR A 280 -19.38 5.85 3.81
N ALA A 281 -19.47 4.97 4.82
CA ALA A 281 -20.70 4.25 5.17
C ALA A 281 -21.84 5.22 5.55
N GLU A 282 -21.53 6.28 6.32
CA GLU A 282 -22.51 7.33 6.66
C GLU A 282 -23.06 8.05 5.41
N ARG A 283 -22.18 8.37 4.43
CA ARG A 283 -22.57 9.00 3.16
C ARG A 283 -23.41 8.09 2.26
N SER A 284 -23.13 6.78 2.25
CA SER A 284 -23.93 5.79 1.52
C SER A 284 -25.25 5.42 2.23
N GLY A 285 -25.52 5.95 3.43
CA GLY A 285 -26.73 5.69 4.19
C GLY A 285 -26.66 4.46 5.11
N ASN A 286 -25.52 3.74 5.14
CA ASN A 286 -25.33 2.60 6.03
C ASN A 286 -24.91 3.08 7.43
N THR A 287 -25.91 3.62 8.17
CA THR A 287 -25.68 4.26 9.47
C THR A 287 -25.27 3.29 10.58
N GLU A 288 -25.74 2.04 10.56
CA GLU A 288 -25.37 1.06 11.59
C GLU A 288 -23.91 0.63 11.42
N LEU A 289 -23.45 0.40 10.19
CA LEU A 289 -22.04 0.16 9.92
C LEU A 289 -21.18 1.37 10.34
N ALA A 290 -21.62 2.58 10.02
CA ALA A 290 -20.90 3.79 10.43
C ALA A 290 -20.76 3.86 11.96
N LEU A 291 -21.83 3.56 12.72
CA LEU A 291 -21.80 3.54 14.19
C LEU A 291 -20.82 2.51 14.75
N SER A 292 -20.77 1.30 14.17
CA SER A 292 -19.84 0.25 14.60
C SER A 292 -18.39 0.66 14.32
N LEU A 293 -18.08 1.18 13.12
CA LEU A 293 -16.74 1.64 12.75
C LEU A 293 -16.26 2.80 13.61
N TYR A 294 -17.14 3.78 13.91
CA TYR A 294 -16.82 4.86 14.82
C TYR A 294 -16.60 4.38 16.25
N ALA A 295 -17.31 3.33 16.69
CA ALA A 295 -17.13 2.75 18.02
C ALA A 295 -15.77 2.10 18.22
N GLU A 296 -15.23 1.48 17.17
CA GLU A 296 -13.91 0.84 17.20
C GLU A 296 -12.74 1.83 17.07
N SER A 297 -13.01 3.06 16.64
CA SER A 297 -11.99 4.09 16.45
C SER A 297 -11.70 4.84 17.76
N THR A 298 -10.41 4.96 18.10
CA THR A 298 -9.95 5.82 19.22
C THR A 298 -9.87 7.31 18.84
N ASN A 299 -10.17 7.66 17.58
CA ASN A 299 -10.12 9.02 17.08
C ASN A 299 -11.26 9.87 17.66
N SER A 300 -10.92 11.06 18.19
CA SER A 300 -11.91 11.98 18.78
C SER A 300 -12.98 12.43 17.79
N GLU A 301 -12.63 12.65 16.53
CA GLU A 301 -13.61 12.97 15.49
C GLU A 301 -14.62 11.84 15.28
N ALA A 302 -14.17 10.57 15.30
CA ALA A 302 -15.06 9.42 15.17
C ALA A 302 -16.06 9.37 16.33
N ARG A 303 -15.63 9.62 17.57
CA ARG A 303 -16.52 9.69 18.74
C ARG A 303 -17.58 10.78 18.57
N ILE A 304 -17.18 11.97 18.18
CA ILE A 304 -18.15 13.08 17.96
C ILE A 304 -19.11 12.75 16.81
N ARG A 305 -18.63 12.13 15.72
CA ARG A 305 -19.50 11.71 14.61
C ARG A 305 -20.49 10.64 15.05
N ARG A 306 -20.04 9.64 15.82
CA ARG A 306 -20.91 8.61 16.40
C ARG A 306 -22.07 9.26 17.18
N LEU A 307 -21.77 10.22 18.06
CA LEU A 307 -22.79 10.92 18.85
C LEU A 307 -23.78 11.68 17.96
N ARG A 308 -23.32 12.34 16.90
CA ARG A 308 -24.20 13.05 15.95
C ARG A 308 -25.09 12.10 15.15
N VAL A 309 -24.57 10.93 14.78
CA VAL A 309 -25.37 9.89 14.09
C VAL A 309 -26.45 9.35 15.02
N LEU A 310 -26.11 9.02 16.27
CA LEU A 310 -27.07 8.57 17.28
C LEU A 310 -28.16 9.63 17.55
N GLU A 311 -27.78 10.91 17.62
CA GLU A 311 -28.77 12.01 17.78
C GLU A 311 -29.72 12.07 16.57
N ARG A 312 -29.22 11.93 15.33
CA ARG A 312 -30.07 11.86 14.11
C ARG A 312 -31.05 10.68 14.14
N LEU A 313 -30.59 9.55 14.65
CA LEU A 313 -31.40 8.32 14.81
C LEU A 313 -32.37 8.42 16.04
N LYS A 314 -32.36 9.54 16.74
CA LYS A 314 -33.14 9.75 17.97
C LYS A 314 -32.77 8.81 19.12
N ARG A 315 -31.60 8.17 19.07
CA ARG A 315 -31.03 7.32 20.14
C ARG A 315 -30.40 8.22 21.22
N TYR A 316 -31.21 9.11 21.82
CA TYR A 316 -30.70 10.19 22.67
C TYR A 316 -30.08 9.70 23.98
N SER A 317 -30.63 8.64 24.61
CA SER A 317 -30.08 8.07 25.84
C SER A 317 -28.66 7.54 25.63
N GLU A 318 -28.47 6.71 24.60
CA GLU A 318 -27.16 6.18 24.25
C GLU A 318 -26.16 7.29 23.91
N ALA A 319 -26.59 8.26 23.11
CA ALA A 319 -25.73 9.40 22.76
C ALA A 319 -25.31 10.20 24.00
N TYR A 320 -26.22 10.38 24.97
CA TYR A 320 -25.93 11.12 26.19
C TYR A 320 -24.94 10.38 27.10
N GLU A 321 -25.17 9.08 27.33
CA GLU A 321 -24.29 8.24 28.14
C GLU A 321 -22.86 8.21 27.57
N LEU A 322 -22.75 7.97 26.25
CA LEU A 322 -21.45 7.96 25.56
C LEU A 322 -20.77 9.35 25.61
N ALA A 323 -21.53 10.43 25.47
CA ALA A 323 -21.00 11.79 25.55
C ALA A 323 -20.50 12.13 26.97
N GLN A 324 -21.20 11.66 28.01
CA GLN A 324 -20.74 11.80 29.39
C GLN A 324 -19.44 11.04 29.63
N ALA A 325 -19.36 9.78 29.22
CA ALA A 325 -18.17 8.95 29.37
C ALA A 325 -16.95 9.54 28.60
N ALA A 326 -17.18 10.11 27.42
CA ALA A 326 -16.12 10.72 26.64
C ALA A 326 -15.54 12.00 27.27
N ARG A 327 -16.30 12.68 28.15
CA ARG A 327 -15.91 13.97 28.76
C ARG A 327 -14.64 13.87 29.61
N GLU A 328 -14.45 12.74 30.30
CA GLU A 328 -13.31 12.55 31.21
C GLU A 328 -11.97 12.47 30.46
N GLN A 329 -12.00 12.05 29.19
CA GLN A 329 -10.79 11.82 28.38
C GLN A 329 -10.69 12.78 27.19
N ALA A 330 -11.61 13.76 27.10
CA ALA A 330 -11.72 14.65 25.96
C ALA A 330 -10.55 15.66 25.93
N GLY A 331 -9.90 15.75 24.77
CA GLY A 331 -9.01 16.89 24.48
C GLY A 331 -9.82 18.18 24.25
N GLU A 332 -9.15 19.32 24.20
CA GLU A 332 -9.78 20.66 24.15
C GLU A 332 -10.85 20.80 23.05
N SER A 333 -10.55 20.40 21.83
CA SER A 333 -11.48 20.47 20.69
C SER A 333 -12.71 19.55 20.88
N GLU A 334 -12.49 18.36 21.43
CA GLU A 334 -13.55 17.40 21.73
C GLU A 334 -14.42 17.90 22.89
N ALA A 335 -13.82 18.45 23.94
CA ALA A 335 -14.52 19.02 25.08
C ALA A 335 -15.45 20.16 24.66
N GLN A 336 -15.03 21.04 23.74
CA GLN A 336 -15.90 22.07 23.17
C GLN A 336 -17.09 21.47 22.41
N ALA A 337 -16.87 20.41 21.63
CA ALA A 337 -17.95 19.75 20.90
C ALA A 337 -18.96 19.08 21.86
N LEU A 338 -18.47 18.39 22.88
CA LEU A 338 -19.28 17.77 23.94
C LEU A 338 -20.04 18.81 24.76
N GLY A 339 -19.43 19.97 25.09
CA GLY A 339 -20.05 21.07 25.80
C GLY A 339 -21.26 21.63 25.06
N ARG A 340 -21.31 21.55 23.72
CA ARG A 340 -22.49 21.95 22.93
C ARG A 340 -23.53 20.83 22.79
N LEU A 341 -23.05 19.58 22.74
CA LEU A 341 -23.90 18.41 22.50
C LEU A 341 -24.67 17.97 23.75
N LEU A 342 -24.00 17.88 24.89
CA LEU A 342 -24.58 17.39 26.16
C LEU A 342 -25.82 18.16 26.60
N PRO A 343 -25.85 19.52 26.66
CA PRO A 343 -27.05 20.26 27.05
C PRO A 343 -28.21 20.06 26.07
N ARG A 344 -27.91 19.84 24.79
CA ARG A 344 -28.91 19.59 23.75
C ARG A 344 -29.53 18.20 23.90
N LEU A 345 -28.74 17.19 24.19
CA LEU A 345 -29.19 15.81 24.44
C LEU A 345 -29.99 15.74 25.77
N ALA A 346 -29.51 16.39 26.83
CA ALA A 346 -30.22 16.47 28.11
C ALA A 346 -31.63 17.03 27.95
N ARG A 347 -31.79 18.12 27.17
CA ARG A 347 -33.14 18.68 26.85
C ARG A 347 -34.02 17.66 26.11
N LYS A 348 -33.49 16.88 25.21
CA LYS A 348 -34.24 15.82 24.47
C LYS A 348 -34.70 14.69 25.38
N LEU A 349 -34.00 14.48 26.50
CA LEU A 349 -34.29 13.47 27.53
C LEU A 349 -35.09 14.03 28.72
N ASN A 350 -35.48 15.31 28.71
CA ASN A 350 -36.07 15.99 29.83
C ASN A 350 -35.25 15.92 31.13
N GLN A 351 -33.91 15.92 30.98
CA GLN A 351 -32.95 15.90 32.09
C GLN A 351 -32.36 17.30 32.34
N PRO A 352 -31.93 17.63 33.57
CA PRO A 352 -31.19 18.85 33.83
C PRO A 352 -29.91 18.91 33.03
N ALA A 353 -29.54 20.08 32.54
CA ALA A 353 -28.31 20.29 31.83
C ALA A 353 -27.09 19.93 32.73
N PRO A 354 -26.11 19.19 32.25
CA PRO A 354 -24.92 18.89 33.03
C PRO A 354 -24.18 20.18 33.38
N GLN A 355 -23.72 20.27 34.62
CA GLN A 355 -22.93 21.41 35.06
C GLN A 355 -21.61 21.47 34.23
N VAL A 356 -21.35 22.65 33.69
CA VAL A 356 -20.05 22.96 33.03
C VAL A 356 -19.06 23.18 34.15
N VAL A 357 -18.12 22.24 34.34
CA VAL A 357 -16.94 22.41 35.22
C VAL A 357 -15.85 23.05 34.40
#